data_bd675b9abc9e1bd2da20a3e0218d9b6e
#
_entry.id   bd675b9abc9e1bd2da20a3e0218d9b6e
#
_cell.length_a   1.000
_cell.length_b   1.000
_cell.length_c   1.000
_cell.angle_alpha   90.00
_cell.angle_beta   90.00
_cell.angle_gamma   90.00
#
_symmetry.space_group_name_H-M   'P 1'
#
loop_
_entity.id
_entity.type
_entity.pdbx_description
1 polymer ?
#
loop_
_entity_poly.entity_id
_entity_poly.type
_entity_poly.pdbx_seq_one_letter_code
_entity_poly.pdbx_strand_id
1 'polypeptide(L)'
;AEFLEKEILPEVGKAVKLTQDPRKRAICGMSSGGICAFTVAWERPDLFRKVISHIGSFTNIRGGHVYPALIRKGDKRPIRVFLQDGDEDLNNQHGNWWLSNLQMDKALKFRDYDYKFVPGKGGHNGEHGGAIFPDTLRWIWRE
;
A
#
# COMPACT_ATOMS: atom_id res chain seq x y z
N ALA A 1 6.09 -2.73 11.93
CA ALA A 1 7.25 -1.96 11.46
C ALA A 1 8.55 -2.43 12.14
N GLU A 2 8.57 -2.62 13.47
CA GLU A 2 9.77 -2.96 14.23
C GLU A 2 10.48 -4.23 13.74
N PHE A 3 9.75 -5.30 13.44
CA PHE A 3 10.30 -6.53 12.87
C PHE A 3 11.12 -6.28 11.59
N LEU A 4 10.58 -5.45 10.68
CA LEU A 4 11.31 -5.08 9.47
C LEU A 4 12.57 -4.28 9.80
N GLU A 5 12.46 -3.31 10.70
CA GLU A 5 13.57 -2.42 11.06
C GLU A 5 14.68 -3.13 11.84
N LYS A 6 14.30 -3.92 12.85
CA LYS A 6 15.24 -4.49 13.82
C LYS A 6 15.79 -5.86 13.43
N GLU A 7 15.07 -6.58 12.56
CA GLU A 7 15.43 -7.96 12.21
C GLU A 7 15.68 -8.12 10.71
N ILE A 8 14.71 -7.81 9.85
CA ILE A 8 14.82 -8.10 8.41
C ILE A 8 15.83 -7.19 7.70
N LEU A 9 15.73 -5.86 7.87
CA LEU A 9 16.63 -4.94 7.19
C LEU A 9 18.10 -5.13 7.61
N PRO A 10 18.43 -5.33 8.90
CA PRO A 10 19.79 -5.66 9.30
C PRO A 10 20.30 -6.98 8.72
N GLU A 11 19.47 -8.02 8.67
CA GLU A 11 19.86 -9.31 8.10
C GLU A 11 20.14 -9.21 6.59
N VAL A 12 19.23 -8.59 5.84
CA VAL A 12 19.46 -8.34 4.40
C VAL A 12 20.68 -7.44 4.17
N GLY A 13 20.90 -6.48 5.06
CA GLY A 13 22.04 -5.57 5.01
C GLY A 13 23.41 -6.22 5.13
N LYS A 14 23.49 -7.46 5.66
CA LYS A 14 24.73 -8.25 5.67
C LYS A 14 25.14 -8.72 4.29
N ALA A 15 24.18 -8.98 3.40
CA ALA A 15 24.41 -9.48 2.05
C ALA A 15 24.48 -8.38 1.00
N VAL A 16 23.71 -7.29 1.17
CA VAL A 16 23.62 -6.19 0.20
C VAL A 16 23.60 -4.84 0.88
N LYS A 17 24.22 -3.84 0.25
CA LYS A 17 24.20 -2.46 0.76
C LYS A 17 22.81 -1.84 0.53
N LEU A 18 22.04 -1.67 1.60
CA LEU A 18 20.74 -1.00 1.56
C LEU A 18 20.89 0.52 1.68
N THR A 19 20.15 1.25 0.85
CA THR A 19 20.04 2.70 1.00
C THR A 19 19.40 3.07 2.34
N GLN A 20 19.84 4.16 2.96
CA GLN A 20 19.20 4.72 4.15
C GLN A 20 18.18 5.82 3.83
N ASP A 21 18.09 6.25 2.57
CA ASP A 21 17.13 7.27 2.14
C ASP A 21 15.72 6.63 2.00
N PRO A 22 14.74 7.02 2.83
CA PRO A 22 13.39 6.47 2.76
C PRO A 22 12.67 6.76 1.44
N ARG A 23 13.07 7.81 0.71
CA ARG A 23 12.53 8.14 -0.62
C ARG A 23 12.95 7.10 -1.67
N LYS A 24 14.03 6.37 -1.39
CA LYS A 24 14.59 5.30 -2.24
C LYS A 24 14.25 3.91 -1.71
N ARG A 25 13.24 3.81 -0.84
CA ARG A 25 12.70 2.55 -0.32
C ARG A 25 11.21 2.46 -0.64
N ALA A 26 10.80 1.31 -1.15
CA ALA A 26 9.40 0.97 -1.36
C ALA A 26 9.06 -0.30 -0.58
N ILE A 27 7.82 -0.37 -0.09
CA ILE A 27 7.25 -1.57 0.50
C ILE A 27 6.01 -1.97 -0.31
N CYS A 28 5.90 -3.26 -0.59
CA CYS A 28 4.84 -3.82 -1.42
C CYS A 28 4.14 -4.96 -0.71
N GLY A 29 2.84 -5.07 -0.92
CA GLY A 29 2.08 -6.20 -0.41
C GLY A 29 0.76 -6.39 -1.13
N MET A 30 0.18 -7.57 -0.94
CA MET A 30 -1.09 -7.98 -1.53
C MET A 30 -2.04 -8.41 -0.42
N SER A 31 -3.32 -8.08 -0.53
CA SER A 31 -4.35 -8.44 0.45
C SER A 31 -4.01 -7.92 1.86
N SER A 32 -3.89 -8.81 2.84
CA SER A 32 -3.38 -8.45 4.18
C SER A 32 -1.95 -7.92 4.15
N GLY A 33 -1.14 -8.36 3.20
CA GLY A 33 0.18 -7.77 2.92
C GLY A 33 0.08 -6.34 2.41
N GLY A 34 -0.99 -6.01 1.67
CA GLY A 34 -1.26 -4.65 1.19
C GLY A 34 -1.52 -3.66 2.32
N ILE A 35 -2.39 -4.00 3.28
CA ILE A 35 -2.56 -3.16 4.48
C ILE A 35 -1.32 -3.14 5.36
N CYS A 36 -0.59 -4.25 5.47
CA CYS A 36 0.67 -4.29 6.19
C CYS A 36 1.68 -3.30 5.60
N ALA A 37 1.87 -3.33 4.27
CA ALA A 37 2.76 -2.41 3.56
C ALA A 37 2.33 -0.95 3.75
N PHE A 38 1.03 -0.68 3.64
CA PHE A 38 0.49 0.67 3.86
C PHE A 38 0.71 1.11 5.31
N THR A 39 0.43 0.25 6.29
CA THR A 39 0.63 0.53 7.71
C THR A 39 2.09 0.87 8.01
N VAL A 40 3.03 0.10 7.48
CA VAL A 40 4.46 0.36 7.69
C VAL A 40 4.85 1.73 7.13
N ALA A 41 4.46 2.07 5.92
CA ALA A 41 4.77 3.38 5.33
C ALA A 41 4.05 4.53 6.05
N TRP A 42 2.84 4.30 6.53
CA TRP A 42 2.06 5.29 7.29
C TRP A 42 2.69 5.61 8.65
N GLU A 43 3.08 4.59 9.40
CA GLU A 43 3.67 4.73 10.74
C GLU A 43 5.15 5.10 10.70
N ARG A 44 5.88 4.64 9.68
CA ARG A 44 7.33 4.82 9.56
C ARG A 44 7.73 5.40 8.20
N PRO A 45 7.28 6.62 7.87
CA PRO A 45 7.68 7.31 6.64
C PRO A 45 9.18 7.71 6.65
N ASP A 46 9.82 7.59 7.79
CA ASP A 46 11.28 7.68 7.96
C ASP A 46 12.02 6.43 7.44
N LEU A 47 11.32 5.29 7.27
CA LEU A 47 11.86 4.07 6.71
C LEU A 47 11.44 3.85 5.25
N PHE A 48 10.17 4.11 4.92
CA PHE A 48 9.60 3.87 3.59
C PHE A 48 8.70 5.02 3.18
N ARG A 49 8.98 5.65 2.04
CA ARG A 49 8.14 6.71 1.46
C ARG A 49 7.39 6.28 0.21
N LYS A 50 7.49 5.03 -0.19
CA LYS A 50 6.75 4.47 -1.32
C LYS A 50 6.05 3.19 -0.89
N VAL A 51 4.77 3.09 -1.21
CA VAL A 51 3.95 1.92 -0.88
C VAL A 51 3.15 1.45 -2.08
N ILE A 52 3.15 0.14 -2.29
CA ILE A 52 2.35 -0.54 -3.29
C ILE A 52 1.42 -1.49 -2.55
N SER A 53 0.12 -1.35 -2.76
CA SER A 53 -0.89 -2.24 -2.21
C SER A 53 -1.78 -2.76 -3.35
N HIS A 54 -1.70 -4.05 -3.60
CA HIS A 54 -2.59 -4.75 -4.54
C HIS A 54 -3.69 -5.47 -3.76
N ILE A 55 -4.94 -5.36 -4.22
CA ILE A 55 -6.12 -5.97 -3.59
C ILE A 55 -6.10 -5.80 -2.06
N GLY A 56 -5.76 -4.60 -1.60
CA GLY A 56 -5.50 -4.32 -0.19
C GLY A 56 -6.72 -4.53 0.71
N SER A 57 -6.53 -5.22 1.83
CA SER A 57 -7.61 -5.53 2.78
C SER A 57 -7.96 -4.33 3.66
N PHE A 58 -8.38 -3.20 3.06
CA PHE A 58 -8.83 -2.01 3.80
C PHE A 58 -10.24 -2.15 4.37
N THR A 59 -10.71 -3.37 4.55
CA THR A 59 -11.98 -3.76 5.14
C THR A 59 -11.88 -3.96 6.65
N ASN A 60 -12.96 -4.38 7.31
CA ASN A 60 -13.00 -4.64 8.74
C ASN A 60 -12.26 -5.95 9.11
N ILE A 61 -11.00 -6.02 8.72
CA ILE A 61 -10.07 -7.08 9.09
C ILE A 61 -8.75 -6.43 9.49
N ARG A 62 -8.15 -6.85 10.59
CA ARG A 62 -6.87 -6.35 11.11
C ARG A 62 -6.78 -4.81 11.20
N GLY A 63 -7.92 -4.14 11.40
CA GLY A 63 -7.97 -2.67 11.50
C GLY A 63 -7.88 -1.91 10.18
N GLY A 64 -7.90 -2.58 9.02
CA GLY A 64 -7.72 -1.94 7.71
C GLY A 64 -8.78 -0.88 7.37
N HIS A 65 -9.98 -1.00 7.91
CA HIS A 65 -11.10 -0.09 7.65
C HIS A 65 -10.93 1.34 8.20
N VAL A 66 -9.96 1.56 9.09
CA VAL A 66 -9.77 2.89 9.72
C VAL A 66 -9.01 3.88 8.81
N TYR A 67 -8.25 3.40 7.83
CA TYR A 67 -7.35 4.22 7.03
C TYR A 67 -8.03 5.34 6.24
N PRO A 68 -9.19 5.16 5.59
CA PRO A 68 -9.85 6.27 4.91
C PRO A 68 -10.14 7.46 5.84
N ALA A 69 -10.53 7.16 7.09
CA ALA A 69 -10.79 8.20 8.10
C ALA A 69 -9.48 8.83 8.61
N LEU A 70 -8.45 8.03 8.88
CA LEU A 70 -7.13 8.53 9.30
C LEU A 70 -6.50 9.43 8.24
N ILE A 71 -6.57 9.05 6.96
CA ILE A 71 -6.06 9.86 5.85
C ILE A 71 -6.78 11.20 5.79
N ARG A 72 -8.11 11.21 5.92
CA ARG A 72 -8.91 12.43 5.81
C ARG A 72 -8.71 13.39 6.97
N LYS A 73 -8.55 12.88 8.20
CA LYS A 73 -8.56 13.66 9.45
C LYS A 73 -7.15 13.93 10.00
N GLY A 74 -6.19 13.06 9.71
CA GLY A 74 -4.84 13.16 10.24
C GLY A 74 -3.91 14.05 9.42
N ASP A 75 -2.70 14.20 9.90
CA ASP A 75 -1.64 14.90 9.18
C ASP A 75 -1.21 14.12 7.94
N LYS A 76 -0.97 14.84 6.84
CA LYS A 76 -0.53 14.26 5.58
C LYS A 76 0.85 13.63 5.75
N ARG A 77 0.95 12.32 5.50
CA ARG A 77 2.22 11.60 5.53
C ARG A 77 3.00 11.83 4.22
N PRO A 78 4.33 11.95 4.26
CA PRO A 78 5.14 12.16 3.06
C PRO A 78 5.38 10.84 2.32
N ILE A 79 4.30 10.19 1.89
CA ILE A 79 4.34 8.90 1.19
C ILE A 79 3.71 8.99 -0.20
N ARG A 80 4.26 8.24 -1.14
CA ARG A 80 3.70 7.98 -2.47
C ARG A 80 2.98 6.63 -2.46
N VAL A 81 1.75 6.58 -2.96
CA VAL A 81 0.88 5.40 -2.80
C VAL A 81 0.43 4.88 -4.16
N PHE A 82 0.66 3.61 -4.42
CA PHE A 82 0.06 2.90 -5.54
C PHE A 82 -0.94 1.87 -5.03
N LEU A 83 -2.17 1.96 -5.52
CA LEU A 83 -3.24 1.00 -5.19
C LEU A 83 -3.71 0.32 -6.47
N GLN A 84 -4.03 -0.96 -6.39
CA GLN A 84 -4.72 -1.72 -7.43
C GLN A 84 -5.79 -2.60 -6.78
N ASP A 85 -6.95 -2.67 -7.42
CA ASP A 85 -8.00 -3.60 -7.04
C ASP A 85 -8.89 -3.98 -8.24
N GLY A 86 -9.62 -5.07 -8.13
CA GLY A 86 -10.59 -5.55 -9.10
C GLY A 86 -12.03 -5.39 -8.61
N ASP A 87 -12.96 -5.12 -9.53
CA ASP A 87 -14.36 -4.87 -9.22
C ASP A 87 -15.15 -6.14 -8.78
N GLU A 88 -14.56 -7.32 -8.98
CA GLU A 88 -15.07 -8.62 -8.54
C GLU A 88 -14.31 -9.17 -7.32
N ASP A 89 -13.62 -8.30 -6.57
CA ASP A 89 -12.91 -8.69 -5.36
C ASP A 89 -13.87 -9.12 -4.25
N LEU A 90 -13.35 -9.69 -3.17
CA LEU A 90 -14.10 -10.29 -2.06
C LEU A 90 -15.22 -9.39 -1.53
N ASN A 91 -16.35 -10.01 -1.28
CA ASN A 91 -17.46 -9.44 -0.54
C ASN A 91 -17.93 -10.47 0.49
N ASN A 92 -17.59 -10.28 1.76
CA ASN A 92 -17.82 -11.25 2.83
C ASN A 92 -18.08 -10.55 4.17
N GLN A 93 -18.10 -11.33 5.26
CA GLN A 93 -18.35 -10.82 6.62
C GLN A 93 -17.41 -9.69 7.08
N HIS A 94 -16.25 -9.52 6.46
CA HIS A 94 -15.31 -8.45 6.78
C HIS A 94 -15.53 -7.19 5.94
N GLY A 95 -16.42 -7.26 4.96
CA GLY A 95 -16.78 -6.15 4.08
C GLY A 95 -16.55 -6.46 2.61
N ASN A 96 -16.58 -5.40 1.81
CA ASN A 96 -16.37 -5.44 0.38
C ASN A 96 -15.01 -4.78 0.06
N TRP A 97 -14.09 -5.56 -0.51
CA TRP A 97 -12.71 -5.09 -0.82
C TRP A 97 -12.72 -3.96 -1.85
N TRP A 98 -13.48 -4.12 -2.93
CA TRP A 98 -13.60 -3.11 -3.97
C TRP A 98 -14.06 -1.75 -3.41
N LEU A 99 -15.16 -1.74 -2.65
CA LEU A 99 -15.67 -0.50 -2.05
C LEU A 99 -14.67 0.10 -1.05
N SER A 100 -13.94 -0.73 -0.31
CA SER A 100 -12.92 -0.28 0.63
C SER A 100 -11.73 0.37 -0.08
N ASN A 101 -11.27 -0.20 -1.18
CA ASN A 101 -10.21 0.39 -2.00
C ASN A 101 -10.67 1.67 -2.72
N LEU A 102 -11.95 1.75 -3.14
CA LEU A 102 -12.55 3.01 -3.60
C LEU A 102 -12.58 4.09 -2.51
N GLN A 103 -12.85 3.73 -1.26
CA GLN A 103 -12.77 4.67 -0.14
C GLN A 103 -11.33 5.16 0.09
N MET A 104 -10.34 4.30 -0.07
CA MET A 104 -8.92 4.70 -0.04
C MET A 104 -8.59 5.68 -1.16
N ASP A 105 -9.02 5.40 -2.40
CA ASP A 105 -8.87 6.31 -3.54
C ASP A 105 -9.43 7.70 -3.21
N LYS A 106 -10.69 7.76 -2.75
CA LYS A 106 -11.34 9.03 -2.42
C LYS A 106 -10.67 9.74 -1.24
N ALA A 107 -10.15 9.03 -0.25
CA ALA A 107 -9.47 9.63 0.89
C ALA A 107 -8.10 10.22 0.47
N LEU A 108 -7.32 9.49 -0.31
CA LEU A 108 -6.02 9.95 -0.82
C LEU A 108 -6.19 11.17 -1.73
N LYS A 109 -7.21 11.14 -2.63
CA LYS A 109 -7.56 12.28 -3.47
C LYS A 109 -7.95 13.51 -2.67
N PHE A 110 -8.80 13.35 -1.65
CA PHE A 110 -9.26 14.44 -0.79
C PHE A 110 -8.10 15.17 -0.10
N ARG A 111 -7.04 14.44 0.27
CA ARG A 111 -5.85 15.00 0.94
C ARG A 111 -4.70 15.31 -0.03
N ASP A 112 -4.97 15.26 -1.33
CA ASP A 112 -3.99 15.58 -2.38
C ASP A 112 -2.66 14.80 -2.22
N TYR A 113 -2.76 13.49 -1.96
CA TYR A 113 -1.58 12.62 -1.94
C TYR A 113 -1.01 12.42 -3.35
N ASP A 114 0.29 12.17 -3.42
CA ASP A 114 0.92 11.63 -4.62
C ASP A 114 0.57 10.13 -4.71
N TYR A 115 -0.50 9.83 -5.44
CA TYR A 115 -1.01 8.46 -5.51
C TYR A 115 -1.54 8.10 -6.90
N LYS A 116 -1.65 6.80 -7.14
CA LYS A 116 -2.33 6.24 -8.29
C LYS A 116 -3.20 5.07 -7.84
N PHE A 117 -4.45 5.06 -8.26
CA PHE A 117 -5.33 3.90 -8.15
C PHE A 117 -5.59 3.34 -9.53
N VAL A 118 -5.34 2.04 -9.72
CA VAL A 118 -5.59 1.31 -10.97
C VAL A 118 -6.72 0.33 -10.74
N PRO A 119 -7.95 0.70 -11.14
CA PRO A 119 -9.06 -0.23 -11.13
C PRO A 119 -8.91 -1.27 -12.23
N GLY A 120 -9.39 -2.48 -11.98
CA GLY A 120 -9.41 -3.56 -12.97
C GLY A 120 -10.66 -4.41 -12.85
N LYS A 121 -10.73 -5.41 -13.72
CA LYS A 121 -11.69 -6.49 -13.60
C LYS A 121 -10.98 -7.70 -12.99
N GLY A 122 -11.70 -8.46 -12.17
CA GLY A 122 -11.19 -9.67 -11.55
C GLY A 122 -11.33 -9.71 -10.04
N GLY A 123 -11.10 -10.89 -9.50
CA GLY A 123 -11.30 -11.21 -8.09
C GLY A 123 -10.03 -11.07 -7.26
N HIS A 124 -10.06 -11.69 -6.09
CA HIS A 124 -8.99 -11.60 -5.09
C HIS A 124 -7.77 -12.47 -5.44
N ASN A 125 -7.04 -12.09 -6.47
CA ASN A 125 -5.85 -12.81 -6.93
C ASN A 125 -4.76 -11.84 -7.42
N GLY A 126 -3.59 -12.40 -7.74
CA GLY A 126 -2.42 -11.62 -8.17
C GLY A 126 -2.33 -11.37 -9.68
N GLU A 127 -3.27 -11.80 -10.50
CA GLU A 127 -3.16 -11.77 -11.97
C GLU A 127 -3.06 -10.35 -12.51
N HIS A 128 -4.03 -9.50 -12.19
CA HIS A 128 -4.03 -8.12 -12.65
C HIS A 128 -2.85 -7.33 -12.06
N GLY A 129 -2.64 -7.45 -10.74
CA GLY A 129 -1.50 -6.79 -10.07
C GLY A 129 -0.15 -7.20 -10.66
N GLY A 130 0.02 -8.49 -10.96
CA GLY A 130 1.22 -9.02 -11.62
C GLY A 130 1.40 -8.50 -13.05
N ALA A 131 0.32 -8.50 -13.84
CA ALA A 131 0.36 -8.02 -15.22
C ALA A 131 0.79 -6.54 -15.33
N ILE A 132 0.32 -5.69 -14.41
CA ILE A 132 0.67 -4.26 -14.40
C ILE A 132 1.91 -3.92 -13.56
N PHE A 133 2.56 -4.91 -12.94
CA PHE A 133 3.66 -4.65 -11.99
C PHE A 133 4.84 -3.90 -12.62
N PRO A 134 5.26 -4.15 -13.87
CA PRO A 134 6.30 -3.33 -14.52
C PRO A 134 5.92 -1.85 -14.59
N ASP A 135 4.66 -1.53 -14.92
CA ASP A 135 4.19 -0.14 -14.97
C ASP A 135 4.02 0.46 -13.58
N THR A 136 3.62 -0.36 -12.59
CA THR A 136 3.61 0.03 -11.17
C THR A 136 5.00 0.46 -10.73
N LEU A 137 6.03 -0.31 -11.07
CA LEU A 137 7.42 0.03 -10.73
C LEU A 137 7.88 1.31 -11.42
N ARG A 138 7.60 1.49 -12.71
CA ARG A 138 7.92 2.75 -13.42
C ARG A 138 7.25 3.95 -12.77
N TRP A 139 5.99 3.81 -12.37
CA TRP A 139 5.23 4.88 -11.74
C TRP A 139 5.74 5.20 -10.33
N ILE A 140 5.98 4.19 -9.49
CA ILE A 140 6.39 4.41 -8.09
C ILE A 140 7.78 5.03 -7.99
N TRP A 141 8.66 4.72 -8.97
CA TRP A 141 10.04 5.21 -9.01
C TRP A 141 10.24 6.44 -9.90
N ARG A 142 9.17 6.99 -10.49
CA ARG A 142 9.29 8.25 -11.25
C ARG A 142 9.83 9.39 -10.37
N GLU A 143 10.55 10.31 -10.96
CA GLU A 143 11.05 11.54 -10.34
C GLU A 143 9.93 12.54 -10.06
#